data_c2ec379497f627cd1399cf871380069b
#
_entry.id   c2ec379497f627cd1399cf871380069b
#
_cell.length_a   1.000
_cell.length_b   1.000
_cell.length_c   1.000
_cell.angle_alpha   90.00
_cell.angle_beta   90.00
_cell.angle_gamma   90.00
#
_symmetry.space_group_name_H-M   'P 1'
#
loop_
_entity.id
_entity.type
_entity.pdbx_description
1 polymer ?
#
loop_
_entity_poly.entity_id
_entity_poly.type
_entity_poly.pdbx_seq_one_letter_code
_entity_poly.pdbx_strand_id
1 'polypeptide(L)'
;MSERVHRNSAYLNGKSTTGTITRVKDTSPTSGMCPICIRDCPIMCEISLSSFRGREALYPEPVQFGYSTAGALKDFGLDWSHFNIQAGLFEALGIEENSDVAIFPNVSTETKVGGIPIKVPILTGAFGSTDVARLNWEGLAIGAALSGAIVIVGENVCGMDPEAQFTNGKVTYSKELKRRVDLFRKFWDGKYGDIAVQTNVEDQRLGVDVYALSKLEVNIIERKWGQGAKAIGGEVRVRDLDRAIMLKKRGYIVIPDPEDPTVQQAFKEGVFKSFERHSRVGIPKEKNMVEDIEWLRKQGAKHVTLKTGAYRPSAVAYTMKIASEAKINALYFDGAGGGTGMSPVPMMDEMSIPTVYLEAIVLKCAQILKKKGRYVPDLIMAGGFINETQIFKAIAMSNFGDGPFVKAVLMGRSPITAVMKASYFKQLAEEGKLPKTFADRFGSTPEKFFIAAPELKEKYGERFKEIPWEGVALYTYLTDRLGVGLKQLLAGNRKWKLELINRNDLMSLSDIAAKVTGIPLPHEVEKDAIERILD
;
A
#
# COMPACT_ATOMS: atom_id res chain seq x y z
N MET A 1 -15.62 33.42 -16.24
CA MET A 1 -14.59 32.38 -16.27
C MET A 1 -14.67 31.65 -14.93
N SER A 2 -15.15 30.42 -14.93
CA SER A 2 -15.15 29.65 -13.70
C SER A 2 -13.69 29.29 -13.39
N GLU A 3 -13.16 29.81 -12.31
CA GLU A 3 -11.93 29.29 -11.74
C GLU A 3 -12.08 27.77 -11.63
N ARG A 4 -11.29 27.03 -12.40
CA ARG A 4 -11.11 25.61 -12.14
C ARG A 4 -10.44 25.51 -10.79
N VAL A 5 -11.23 25.38 -9.75
CA VAL A 5 -10.74 24.97 -8.43
C VAL A 5 -10.00 23.66 -8.69
N HIS A 6 -8.69 23.68 -8.57
CA HIS A 6 -7.89 22.45 -8.53
C HIS A 6 -8.38 21.63 -7.35
N ARG A 7 -9.30 20.71 -7.63
CA ARG A 7 -9.80 19.76 -6.65
C ARG A 7 -8.67 18.78 -6.40
N ASN A 8 -7.82 19.09 -5.44
CA ASN A 8 -6.81 18.14 -4.99
C ASN A 8 -7.48 16.89 -4.41
N SER A 9 -6.73 15.81 -4.31
CA SER A 9 -7.21 14.54 -3.75
C SER A 9 -7.70 14.70 -2.31
N ALA A 10 -7.10 15.59 -1.53
CA ALA A 10 -7.50 15.91 -0.17
C ALA A 10 -8.94 16.45 -0.11
N TYR A 11 -9.30 17.38 -0.99
CA TYR A 11 -10.66 17.91 -1.07
C TYR A 11 -11.69 16.84 -1.42
N LEU A 12 -11.37 15.99 -2.40
CA LEU A 12 -12.27 14.89 -2.80
C LEU A 12 -12.42 13.84 -1.69
N ASN A 13 -11.32 13.51 -1.03
CA ASN A 13 -11.32 12.58 0.10
C ASN A 13 -12.11 13.15 1.30
N GLY A 14 -11.98 14.44 1.58
CA GLY A 14 -12.75 15.12 2.62
C GLY A 14 -14.25 14.92 2.45
N LYS A 15 -14.74 15.12 1.24
CA LYS A 15 -16.15 14.87 0.90
C LYS A 15 -16.55 13.42 1.12
N SER A 16 -15.73 12.47 0.67
CA SER A 16 -16.05 11.05 0.74
C SER A 16 -15.99 10.51 2.17
N THR A 17 -15.14 11.07 3.01
CA THR A 17 -14.94 10.58 4.38
C THR A 17 -16.05 11.00 5.34
N THR A 18 -16.49 12.26 5.26
CA THR A 18 -17.45 12.83 6.20
C THR A 18 -18.86 12.95 5.63
N GLY A 19 -19.08 12.67 4.35
CA GLY A 19 -20.35 12.86 3.66
C GLY A 19 -20.74 14.33 3.47
N THR A 20 -19.85 15.27 3.82
CA THR A 20 -20.12 16.71 3.69
C THR A 20 -19.70 17.22 2.31
N ILE A 21 -20.47 18.17 1.76
CA ILE A 21 -20.26 18.72 0.43
C ILE A 21 -19.44 20.01 0.49
N THR A 22 -19.49 20.71 1.61
CA THR A 22 -18.94 22.06 1.76
C THR A 22 -17.92 22.09 2.89
N ARG A 23 -16.68 22.48 2.56
CA ARG A 23 -15.62 22.73 3.53
C ARG A 23 -14.90 24.01 3.19
N VAL A 24 -14.39 24.70 4.18
CA VAL A 24 -13.50 25.82 3.99
C VAL A 24 -12.13 25.30 3.59
N LYS A 25 -11.52 25.90 2.56
CA LYS A 25 -10.30 25.38 1.92
C LYS A 25 -9.10 25.22 2.86
N ASP A 26 -8.94 26.13 3.80
CA ASP A 26 -7.85 26.21 4.75
C ASP A 26 -8.15 25.59 6.13
N THR A 27 -9.34 24.99 6.25
CA THR A 27 -9.78 24.35 7.49
C THR A 27 -9.47 22.86 7.45
N SER A 28 -8.93 22.32 8.54
CA SER A 28 -8.73 20.88 8.68
C SER A 28 -10.01 20.11 8.39
N PRO A 29 -9.96 19.00 7.64
CA PRO A 29 -11.12 18.13 7.40
C PRO A 29 -11.81 17.66 8.68
N THR A 30 -11.09 17.56 9.78
CA THR A 30 -11.61 17.17 11.08
C THR A 30 -12.27 18.30 11.85
N SER A 31 -11.90 19.56 11.59
CA SER A 31 -12.54 20.72 12.19
C SER A 31 -13.83 21.13 11.48
N GLY A 32 -13.91 20.92 10.18
CA GLY A 32 -15.13 20.99 9.36
C GLY A 32 -16.03 22.20 9.48
N MET A 33 -15.56 23.28 10.11
CA MET A 33 -16.37 24.48 10.35
C MET A 33 -16.67 25.23 9.05
N CYS A 34 -17.94 25.33 8.70
CA CYS A 34 -18.41 26.23 7.65
C CYS A 34 -18.56 27.64 8.25
N PRO A 35 -18.13 28.73 7.57
CA PRO A 35 -18.26 30.09 8.10
C PRO A 35 -19.72 30.58 8.11
N ILE A 36 -20.63 29.91 7.40
CA ILE A 36 -22.06 30.22 7.36
C ILE A 36 -22.81 29.11 8.06
N CYS A 37 -23.13 29.31 9.33
CA CYS A 37 -23.92 28.37 10.11
C CYS A 37 -25.27 29.03 10.50
N ILE A 38 -26.37 28.46 10.00
CA ILE A 38 -27.73 28.88 10.30
C ILE A 38 -28.54 27.68 10.80
N ARG A 39 -29.58 27.93 11.60
CA ARG A 39 -30.38 26.90 12.28
C ARG A 39 -31.00 25.87 11.32
N ASP A 40 -31.47 26.33 10.18
CA ASP A 40 -32.20 25.56 9.17
C ASP A 40 -31.33 25.14 7.98
N CYS A 41 -30.00 25.12 8.16
CA CYS A 41 -29.08 24.62 7.13
C CYS A 41 -29.32 23.13 6.87
N PRO A 42 -29.63 22.73 5.63
CA PRO A 42 -29.96 21.33 5.31
C PRO A 42 -28.70 20.45 5.14
N ILE A 43 -27.50 21.04 5.26
CA ILE A 43 -26.25 20.32 5.01
C ILE A 43 -25.84 19.55 6.28
N MET A 44 -25.69 18.25 6.14
CA MET A 44 -25.06 17.42 7.16
C MET A 44 -23.54 17.68 7.14
N CYS A 45 -23.11 18.72 7.86
CA CYS A 45 -21.69 19.02 8.01
C CYS A 45 -21.06 18.10 9.06
N GLU A 46 -19.74 18.16 9.19
CA GLU A 46 -19.02 17.33 10.15
C GLU A 46 -19.46 17.54 11.61
N ILE A 47 -19.78 18.78 11.99
CA ILE A 47 -20.28 19.06 13.33
C ILE A 47 -21.64 18.39 13.54
N SER A 48 -22.57 18.50 12.57
CA SER A 48 -23.86 17.83 12.63
C SER A 48 -23.69 16.30 12.67
N LEU A 49 -22.86 15.75 11.78
CA LEU A 49 -22.58 14.31 11.76
C LEU A 49 -21.99 13.84 13.08
N SER A 50 -21.02 14.57 13.63
CA SER A 50 -20.38 14.26 14.90
C SER A 50 -21.35 14.35 16.08
N SER A 51 -22.27 15.33 16.09
CA SER A 51 -23.27 15.47 17.15
C SER A 51 -24.33 14.38 17.13
N PHE A 52 -24.66 13.82 15.96
CA PHE A 52 -25.64 12.74 15.84
C PHE A 52 -25.03 11.34 15.97
N ARG A 53 -23.82 11.16 15.47
CA ARG A 53 -23.19 9.84 15.34
C ARG A 53 -22.02 9.62 16.30
N GLY A 54 -21.55 10.69 16.97
CA GLY A 54 -20.45 10.60 17.92
C GLY A 54 -19.19 9.98 17.29
N ARG A 55 -18.63 8.99 17.96
CA ARG A 55 -17.41 8.30 17.51
C ARG A 55 -17.55 7.55 16.18
N GLU A 56 -18.76 7.25 15.73
CA GLU A 56 -18.96 6.64 14.41
C GLU A 56 -18.54 7.58 13.27
N ALA A 57 -18.59 8.90 13.48
CA ALA A 57 -18.16 9.89 12.51
C ALA A 57 -16.63 9.89 12.27
N LEU A 58 -15.84 9.21 13.09
CA LEU A 58 -14.41 9.02 12.87
C LEU A 58 -14.10 8.09 11.69
N TYR A 59 -15.07 7.29 11.26
CA TYR A 59 -14.89 6.29 10.22
C TYR A 59 -15.69 6.66 8.97
N PRO A 60 -15.19 6.32 7.77
CA PRO A 60 -15.93 6.56 6.54
C PRO A 60 -17.20 5.71 6.51
N GLU A 61 -18.27 6.28 5.97
CA GLU A 61 -19.50 5.53 5.71
C GLU A 61 -19.23 4.38 4.72
N PRO A 62 -19.85 3.20 4.93
CA PRO A 62 -19.63 2.05 4.05
C PRO A 62 -19.94 2.32 2.57
N VAL A 63 -20.93 3.14 2.27
CA VAL A 63 -21.28 3.54 0.91
C VAL A 63 -20.22 4.42 0.25
N GLN A 64 -19.37 5.05 1.04
CA GLN A 64 -18.29 5.91 0.57
C GLN A 64 -16.96 5.17 0.44
N PHE A 65 -16.89 3.92 0.88
CA PHE A 65 -15.67 3.14 0.88
C PHE A 65 -15.02 3.05 -0.51
N GLY A 66 -15.81 3.01 -1.57
CA GLY A 66 -15.34 3.02 -2.95
C GLY A 66 -14.81 4.36 -3.46
N TYR A 67 -14.95 5.44 -2.70
CA TYR A 67 -14.47 6.78 -3.09
C TYR A 67 -13.05 7.09 -2.61
N SER A 68 -12.26 6.08 -2.27
CA SER A 68 -10.85 6.26 -1.88
C SER A 68 -10.66 7.09 -0.61
N THR A 69 -11.39 6.75 0.43
CA THR A 69 -11.38 7.45 1.72
C THR A 69 -10.14 7.14 2.56
N ALA A 70 -9.32 6.22 2.14
CA ALA A 70 -8.22 5.72 2.90
C ALA A 70 -6.92 6.47 2.60
N GLY A 71 -6.87 7.75 2.82
CA GLY A 71 -5.69 8.57 2.65
C GLY A 71 -5.83 9.89 3.39
N ALA A 72 -4.71 10.58 3.61
CA ALA A 72 -4.73 11.91 4.18
C ALA A 72 -5.55 12.86 3.31
N LEU A 73 -6.33 13.69 3.97
CA LEU A 73 -7.17 14.73 3.35
C LEU A 73 -6.46 16.07 3.31
N LYS A 74 -5.40 16.20 4.08
CA LYS A 74 -4.61 17.41 4.24
C LYS A 74 -3.59 17.54 3.12
N ASP A 75 -3.43 18.75 2.62
CA ASP A 75 -2.27 19.14 1.83
C ASP A 75 -1.09 19.38 2.78
N PHE A 76 -0.04 18.60 2.64
CA PHE A 76 1.17 18.72 3.47
C PHE A 76 2.22 19.66 2.87
N GLY A 77 1.92 20.31 1.75
CA GLY A 77 2.81 21.28 1.08
C GLY A 77 4.02 20.69 0.37
N LEU A 78 4.22 19.38 0.44
CA LEU A 78 5.28 18.66 -0.27
C LEU A 78 4.82 17.23 -0.58
N ASP A 79 4.83 16.89 -1.87
CA ASP A 79 4.58 15.56 -2.41
C ASP A 79 5.43 15.30 -3.66
N TRP A 80 5.20 14.19 -4.34
CA TRP A 80 5.95 13.80 -5.53
C TRP A 80 5.81 14.74 -6.72
N SER A 81 4.77 15.60 -6.77
CA SER A 81 4.59 16.59 -7.84
C SER A 81 5.58 17.75 -7.77
N HIS A 82 6.26 17.92 -6.64
CA HIS A 82 7.30 18.94 -6.41
C HIS A 82 8.67 18.55 -6.99
N PHE A 83 8.73 17.49 -7.76
CA PHE A 83 9.95 17.03 -8.44
C PHE A 83 9.65 16.72 -9.90
N ASN A 84 10.61 17.01 -10.79
CA ASN A 84 10.62 16.51 -12.16
C ASN A 84 11.74 15.51 -12.37
N ILE A 85 11.55 14.68 -13.40
CA ILE A 85 12.54 13.73 -13.91
C ILE A 85 13.30 14.43 -15.03
N GLN A 86 14.64 14.34 -15.01
CA GLN A 86 15.46 14.89 -16.07
C GLN A 86 15.45 13.97 -17.30
N ALA A 87 15.27 14.56 -18.47
CA ALA A 87 15.42 13.86 -19.73
C ALA A 87 16.88 13.89 -20.19
N GLY A 88 17.41 12.74 -20.62
CA GLY A 88 18.73 12.62 -21.22
C GLY A 88 18.67 12.72 -22.75
N LEU A 89 19.76 13.11 -23.37
CA LEU A 89 19.91 13.13 -24.84
C LEU A 89 21.08 12.23 -25.30
N PHE A 90 22.17 12.29 -24.57
CA PHE A 90 23.40 11.58 -24.94
C PHE A 90 23.51 10.25 -24.20
N GLU A 91 24.32 9.33 -24.76
CA GLU A 91 24.62 8.00 -24.22
C GLU A 91 23.39 7.07 -24.09
N ALA A 92 23.65 5.83 -23.77
CA ALA A 92 22.63 4.82 -23.43
C ALA A 92 23.21 3.90 -22.35
N LEU A 93 22.91 4.21 -21.08
CA LEU A 93 23.49 3.49 -19.95
C LEU A 93 22.76 2.17 -19.67
N GLY A 94 23.53 1.11 -19.48
CA GLY A 94 23.01 -0.22 -19.14
C GLY A 94 22.54 -1.06 -20.31
N ILE A 95 22.77 -0.62 -21.54
CA ILE A 95 22.51 -1.34 -22.79
C ILE A 95 23.62 -1.02 -23.80
N GLU A 96 23.68 -1.76 -24.90
CA GLU A 96 24.56 -1.45 -26.02
C GLU A 96 24.14 -0.12 -26.67
N GLU A 97 25.11 0.78 -26.94
CA GLU A 97 24.88 2.07 -27.59
C GLU A 97 24.64 1.89 -29.09
N ASN A 98 23.53 1.29 -29.43
CA ASN A 98 23.07 1.03 -30.78
C ASN A 98 21.59 1.39 -30.87
N SER A 99 21.21 2.21 -31.85
CA SER A 99 19.83 2.70 -32.03
C SER A 99 18.80 1.59 -32.27
N ASP A 100 19.20 0.44 -32.78
CA ASP A 100 18.32 -0.69 -32.99
C ASP A 100 18.14 -1.53 -31.71
N VAL A 101 19.02 -1.36 -30.71
CA VAL A 101 19.02 -2.08 -29.44
C VAL A 101 18.52 -1.18 -28.30
N ALA A 102 18.94 0.09 -28.27
CA ALA A 102 18.58 1.05 -27.25
C ALA A 102 17.16 1.62 -27.44
N ILE A 103 16.18 0.74 -27.51
CA ILE A 103 14.75 1.06 -27.60
C ILE A 103 14.07 0.83 -26.25
N PHE A 104 12.98 1.58 -25.94
CA PHE A 104 12.37 1.52 -24.61
C PHE A 104 11.83 0.14 -24.21
N PRO A 105 11.32 -0.73 -25.11
CA PRO A 105 10.91 -2.08 -24.74
C PRO A 105 12.03 -2.92 -24.08
N ASN A 106 13.29 -2.66 -24.42
CA ASN A 106 14.45 -3.37 -23.89
C ASN A 106 14.90 -2.89 -22.51
N VAL A 107 14.23 -1.89 -21.93
CA VAL A 107 14.50 -1.45 -20.56
C VAL A 107 14.12 -2.57 -19.57
N SER A 108 15.00 -2.85 -18.62
CA SER A 108 14.74 -3.75 -17.50
C SER A 108 14.26 -2.97 -16.29
N THR A 109 13.05 -3.31 -15.81
CA THR A 109 12.49 -2.83 -14.55
C THR A 109 12.66 -3.84 -13.41
N GLU A 110 13.34 -4.96 -13.68
CA GLU A 110 13.57 -6.01 -12.69
C GLU A 110 14.44 -5.50 -11.53
N THR A 111 14.08 -5.93 -10.33
CA THR A 111 14.87 -5.66 -9.12
C THR A 111 14.74 -6.82 -8.14
N LYS A 112 15.38 -6.71 -6.97
CA LYS A 112 15.23 -7.67 -5.87
C LYS A 112 14.79 -6.95 -4.61
N VAL A 113 13.91 -7.58 -3.86
CA VAL A 113 13.46 -7.12 -2.54
C VAL A 113 13.74 -8.20 -1.52
N GLY A 114 14.64 -7.92 -0.60
CA GLY A 114 15.07 -8.90 0.40
C GLY A 114 15.67 -10.17 -0.19
N GLY A 115 16.22 -10.09 -1.40
CA GLY A 115 16.75 -11.24 -2.15
C GLY A 115 15.76 -11.88 -3.11
N ILE A 116 14.48 -11.52 -3.08
CA ILE A 116 13.41 -12.07 -3.95
C ILE A 116 13.35 -11.24 -5.24
N PRO A 117 13.53 -11.85 -6.42
CA PRO A 117 13.43 -11.14 -7.69
C PRO A 117 11.96 -10.77 -7.98
N ILE A 118 11.75 -9.56 -8.50
CA ILE A 118 10.45 -9.07 -8.97
C ILE A 118 10.60 -8.41 -10.34
N LYS A 119 9.58 -8.54 -11.20
CA LYS A 119 9.64 -8.02 -12.58
C LYS A 119 9.40 -6.52 -12.66
N VAL A 120 8.57 -6.01 -11.75
CA VAL A 120 8.27 -4.59 -11.61
C VAL A 120 8.55 -4.17 -10.16
N PRO A 121 9.04 -2.95 -9.89
CA PRO A 121 9.41 -2.52 -8.55
C PRO A 121 8.17 -2.15 -7.70
N ILE A 122 7.21 -3.05 -7.65
CA ILE A 122 5.93 -2.87 -6.97
C ILE A 122 5.61 -4.12 -6.14
N LEU A 123 5.25 -3.89 -4.88
CA LEU A 123 4.63 -4.88 -4.01
C LEU A 123 3.16 -4.51 -3.81
N THR A 124 2.31 -5.51 -3.59
CA THR A 124 0.87 -5.29 -3.36
C THR A 124 0.44 -5.77 -1.98
N GLY A 125 -0.31 -4.95 -1.27
CA GLY A 125 -0.83 -5.29 0.05
C GLY A 125 -0.47 -4.26 1.13
N ALA A 126 -0.51 -4.59 2.41
CA ALA A 126 -1.00 -5.88 2.94
C ALA A 126 -2.54 -5.87 2.99
N PHE A 127 -3.16 -6.91 2.46
CA PHE A 127 -4.62 -7.06 2.44
C PHE A 127 -5.05 -8.01 3.56
N GLY A 128 -5.63 -7.46 4.61
CA GLY A 128 -5.96 -8.18 5.84
C GLY A 128 -7.32 -8.86 5.84
N SER A 129 -7.97 -8.83 6.99
CA SER A 129 -9.21 -9.56 7.30
C SER A 129 -10.50 -8.85 6.90
N THR A 130 -10.45 -7.72 6.19
CA THR A 130 -11.65 -7.01 5.73
C THR A 130 -12.38 -7.80 4.64
N ASP A 131 -13.70 -7.65 4.56
CA ASP A 131 -14.50 -8.28 3.50
C ASP A 131 -14.08 -7.81 2.10
N VAL A 132 -13.71 -6.54 1.95
CA VAL A 132 -13.18 -6.02 0.69
C VAL A 132 -11.93 -6.78 0.25
N ALA A 133 -10.99 -7.04 1.17
CA ALA A 133 -9.80 -7.84 0.86
C ALA A 133 -10.16 -9.30 0.56
N ARG A 134 -11.08 -9.90 1.32
CA ARG A 134 -11.51 -11.30 1.17
C ARG A 134 -12.20 -11.55 -0.16
N LEU A 135 -13.15 -10.70 -0.53
CA LEU A 135 -13.94 -10.83 -1.76
C LEU A 135 -13.13 -10.60 -3.03
N ASN A 136 -12.11 -9.75 -2.96
CA ASN A 136 -11.27 -9.41 -4.11
C ASN A 136 -9.94 -10.18 -4.15
N TRP A 137 -9.71 -11.09 -3.21
CA TRP A 137 -8.41 -11.75 -3.06
C TRP A 137 -7.98 -12.57 -4.27
N GLU A 138 -8.90 -13.26 -4.94
CA GLU A 138 -8.56 -14.07 -6.11
C GLU A 138 -7.91 -13.23 -7.23
N GLY A 139 -8.53 -12.11 -7.57
CA GLY A 139 -7.97 -11.17 -8.55
C GLY A 139 -6.63 -10.58 -8.09
N LEU A 140 -6.51 -10.23 -6.80
CA LEU A 140 -5.27 -9.69 -6.23
C LEU A 140 -4.12 -10.71 -6.26
N ALA A 141 -4.38 -11.94 -5.83
CA ALA A 141 -3.36 -12.98 -5.75
C ALA A 141 -2.89 -13.44 -7.13
N ILE A 142 -3.85 -13.75 -8.02
CA ILE A 142 -3.54 -14.22 -9.38
C ILE A 142 -2.88 -13.09 -10.18
N GLY A 143 -3.42 -11.87 -10.14
CA GLY A 143 -2.83 -10.73 -10.84
C GLY A 143 -1.41 -10.40 -10.38
N ALA A 144 -1.12 -10.49 -9.09
CA ALA A 144 0.24 -10.31 -8.56
C ALA A 144 1.19 -11.43 -9.03
N ALA A 145 0.74 -12.69 -9.00
CA ALA A 145 1.52 -13.83 -9.49
C ALA A 145 1.86 -13.69 -10.98
N LEU A 146 0.88 -13.34 -11.81
CA LEU A 146 1.07 -13.09 -13.25
C LEU A 146 2.09 -11.96 -13.50
N SER A 147 2.06 -10.92 -12.67
CA SER A 147 2.95 -9.76 -12.77
C SER A 147 4.35 -10.01 -12.21
N GLY A 148 4.61 -11.14 -11.58
CA GLY A 148 5.87 -11.42 -10.88
C GLY A 148 6.13 -10.44 -9.74
N ALA A 149 5.09 -10.02 -9.02
CA ALA A 149 5.14 -9.13 -7.88
C ALA A 149 5.01 -9.89 -6.55
N ILE A 150 5.49 -9.30 -5.45
CA ILE A 150 5.21 -9.81 -4.11
C ILE A 150 3.81 -9.34 -3.69
N VAL A 151 2.97 -10.29 -3.21
CA VAL A 151 1.69 -9.98 -2.58
C VAL A 151 1.73 -10.29 -1.09
N ILE A 152 1.16 -9.41 -0.27
CA ILE A 152 1.19 -9.55 1.17
C ILE A 152 -0.22 -9.80 1.71
N VAL A 153 -0.42 -10.97 2.33
CA VAL A 153 -1.60 -11.26 3.15
C VAL A 153 -1.47 -10.45 4.42
N GLY A 154 -2.41 -9.55 4.67
CA GLY A 154 -2.41 -8.71 5.86
C GLY A 154 -2.81 -9.45 7.14
N GLU A 155 -2.74 -8.73 8.23
CA GLU A 155 -2.97 -9.26 9.58
C GLU A 155 -4.42 -9.70 9.86
N ASN A 156 -4.58 -10.50 10.91
CA ASN A 156 -5.83 -10.98 11.49
C ASN A 156 -6.66 -11.93 10.60
N VAL A 157 -6.13 -12.44 9.52
CA VAL A 157 -6.89 -13.32 8.60
C VAL A 157 -7.34 -14.60 9.32
N CYS A 158 -6.43 -15.29 10.00
CA CYS A 158 -6.80 -16.50 10.77
C CYS A 158 -7.73 -16.20 11.94
N GLY A 159 -7.45 -15.14 12.69
CA GLY A 159 -8.26 -14.76 13.85
C GLY A 159 -9.70 -14.39 13.49
N MET A 160 -9.91 -13.83 12.30
CA MET A 160 -11.22 -13.44 11.79
C MET A 160 -11.92 -14.52 10.94
N ASP A 161 -11.22 -15.60 10.58
CA ASP A 161 -11.77 -16.71 9.80
C ASP A 161 -12.73 -17.53 10.68
N PRO A 162 -14.04 -17.59 10.37
CA PRO A 162 -14.99 -18.35 11.18
C PRO A 162 -14.72 -19.87 11.17
N GLU A 163 -14.10 -20.37 10.10
CA GLU A 163 -13.79 -21.79 9.94
C GLU A 163 -12.39 -22.18 10.49
N ALA A 164 -11.67 -21.20 11.07
CA ALA A 164 -10.35 -21.50 11.64
C ALA A 164 -10.45 -22.39 12.89
N GLN A 165 -9.55 -23.35 12.97
CA GLN A 165 -9.44 -24.31 14.08
C GLN A 165 -8.25 -23.94 14.97
N PHE A 166 -8.44 -24.09 16.27
CA PHE A 166 -7.44 -23.76 17.28
C PHE A 166 -7.28 -24.90 18.27
N THR A 167 -6.03 -25.16 18.66
CA THR A 167 -5.68 -26.09 19.74
C THR A 167 -4.78 -25.34 20.72
N ASN A 168 -5.13 -25.34 22.00
CA ASN A 168 -4.41 -24.60 23.04
C ASN A 168 -4.16 -23.12 22.68
N GLY A 169 -5.16 -22.47 22.09
CA GLY A 169 -5.09 -21.07 21.68
C GLY A 169 -4.21 -20.77 20.46
N LYS A 170 -3.67 -21.79 19.79
CA LYS A 170 -2.87 -21.66 18.57
C LYS A 170 -3.65 -22.18 17.36
N VAL A 171 -3.54 -21.49 16.23
CA VAL A 171 -4.16 -21.91 14.98
C VAL A 171 -3.53 -23.20 14.47
N THR A 172 -4.38 -24.16 14.11
CA THR A 172 -3.97 -25.45 13.53
C THR A 172 -4.45 -25.58 12.08
N TYR A 173 -5.50 -24.86 11.71
CA TYR A 173 -6.02 -24.76 10.36
C TYR A 173 -6.76 -23.43 10.14
N SER A 174 -6.59 -22.80 8.99
CA SER A 174 -7.38 -21.69 8.52
C SER A 174 -7.68 -21.86 7.02
N LYS A 175 -8.95 -22.03 6.72
CA LYS A 175 -9.43 -22.19 5.34
C LYS A 175 -9.11 -20.95 4.51
N GLU A 176 -9.36 -19.76 5.09
CA GLU A 176 -9.17 -18.50 4.39
C GLU A 176 -7.67 -18.22 4.12
N LEU A 177 -6.78 -18.42 5.10
CA LEU A 177 -5.36 -18.19 4.85
C LEU A 177 -4.81 -19.19 3.84
N LYS A 178 -5.21 -20.48 3.95
CA LYS A 178 -4.83 -21.51 2.97
C LYS A 178 -5.29 -21.14 1.56
N ARG A 179 -6.56 -20.77 1.40
CA ARG A 179 -7.12 -20.32 0.11
C ARG A 179 -6.30 -19.17 -0.47
N ARG A 180 -5.91 -18.21 0.36
CA ARG A 180 -5.12 -17.06 -0.09
C ARG A 180 -3.76 -17.48 -0.64
N VAL A 181 -3.07 -18.37 0.02
CA VAL A 181 -1.77 -18.88 -0.42
C VAL A 181 -1.90 -19.71 -1.71
N ASP A 182 -2.88 -20.62 -1.75
CA ASP A 182 -3.10 -21.50 -2.89
C ASP A 182 -3.43 -20.71 -4.18
N LEU A 183 -4.26 -19.66 -4.08
CA LEU A 183 -4.63 -18.84 -5.25
C LEU A 183 -3.43 -18.10 -5.86
N PHE A 184 -2.50 -17.61 -5.05
CA PHE A 184 -1.27 -17.03 -5.57
C PHE A 184 -0.42 -18.09 -6.26
N ARG A 185 -0.19 -19.23 -5.61
CA ARG A 185 0.65 -20.32 -6.12
C ARG A 185 0.13 -20.94 -7.39
N LYS A 186 -1.18 -20.88 -7.63
CA LYS A 186 -1.82 -21.41 -8.83
C LYS A 186 -1.20 -20.89 -10.14
N PHE A 187 -0.75 -19.61 -10.14
CA PHE A 187 -0.14 -18.95 -11.30
C PHE A 187 1.27 -18.41 -11.05
N TRP A 188 1.85 -18.68 -9.89
CA TRP A 188 3.22 -18.30 -9.61
C TRP A 188 4.21 -19.14 -10.46
N ASP A 189 5.17 -18.47 -11.07
CA ASP A 189 6.19 -19.10 -11.92
C ASP A 189 7.36 -19.74 -11.14
N GLY A 190 7.36 -19.65 -9.81
CA GLY A 190 8.42 -20.15 -8.94
C GLY A 190 9.70 -19.31 -8.94
N LYS A 191 9.76 -18.23 -9.70
CA LYS A 191 10.95 -17.41 -9.89
C LYS A 191 10.75 -15.96 -9.43
N TYR A 192 9.73 -15.29 -9.94
CA TYR A 192 9.48 -13.88 -9.67
C TYR A 192 8.32 -13.67 -8.71
N GLY A 193 8.51 -12.76 -7.76
CA GLY A 193 7.54 -12.51 -6.70
C GLY A 193 7.46 -13.67 -5.71
N ASP A 194 6.65 -13.49 -4.70
CA ASP A 194 6.27 -14.53 -3.73
C ASP A 194 5.08 -14.03 -2.90
N ILE A 195 4.53 -14.87 -2.05
CA ILE A 195 3.49 -14.51 -1.11
C ILE A 195 4.05 -14.34 0.30
N ALA A 196 3.77 -13.21 0.94
CA ALA A 196 4.14 -12.94 2.32
C ALA A 196 2.93 -13.03 3.24
N VAL A 197 3.12 -13.49 4.47
CA VAL A 197 2.11 -13.44 5.52
C VAL A 197 2.54 -12.42 6.57
N GLN A 198 1.73 -11.37 6.72
CA GLN A 198 1.94 -10.33 7.72
C GLN A 198 1.30 -10.74 9.05
N THR A 199 2.02 -10.52 10.14
CA THR A 199 1.58 -10.87 11.50
C THR A 199 1.72 -9.68 12.44
N ASN A 200 0.64 -9.35 13.13
CA ASN A 200 0.62 -8.39 14.23
C ASN A 200 0.69 -9.11 15.60
N VAL A 201 0.47 -8.38 16.69
CA VAL A 201 0.49 -8.93 18.05
C VAL A 201 -0.53 -10.06 18.24
N GLU A 202 -1.72 -9.93 17.65
CA GLU A 202 -2.77 -10.94 17.77
C GLU A 202 -2.41 -12.20 16.98
N ASP A 203 -1.87 -12.06 15.78
CA ASP A 203 -1.44 -13.18 14.94
C ASP A 203 -0.28 -13.96 15.61
N GLN A 204 0.69 -13.25 16.21
CA GLN A 204 1.77 -13.87 16.98
C GLN A 204 1.22 -14.64 18.18
N ARG A 205 0.26 -14.04 18.91
CA ARG A 205 -0.41 -14.71 20.03
C ARG A 205 -1.13 -15.99 19.58
N LEU A 206 -1.76 -15.96 18.41
CA LEU A 206 -2.44 -17.11 17.82
C LEU A 206 -1.51 -18.10 17.10
N GLY A 207 -0.21 -17.79 16.93
CA GLY A 207 0.77 -18.65 16.26
C GLY A 207 0.58 -18.74 14.75
N VAL A 208 0.05 -17.67 14.12
CA VAL A 208 -0.20 -17.62 12.67
C VAL A 208 1.09 -17.73 11.87
N ASP A 209 2.18 -17.15 12.36
CA ASP A 209 3.51 -17.25 11.75
C ASP A 209 4.00 -18.71 11.66
N VAL A 210 3.92 -19.45 12.75
CA VAL A 210 4.30 -20.88 12.77
C VAL A 210 3.41 -21.69 11.84
N TYR A 211 2.10 -21.44 11.86
CA TYR A 211 1.15 -22.11 10.96
C TYR A 211 1.47 -21.82 9.48
N ALA A 212 1.72 -20.55 9.13
CA ALA A 212 2.07 -20.17 7.77
C ALA A 212 3.37 -20.84 7.29
N LEU A 213 4.39 -20.88 8.14
CA LEU A 213 5.68 -21.52 7.84
C LEU A 213 5.57 -23.05 7.73
N SER A 214 4.98 -23.70 8.74
CA SER A 214 5.03 -25.15 8.89
C SER A 214 3.94 -25.91 8.12
N LYS A 215 2.78 -25.30 7.87
CA LYS A 215 1.63 -25.93 7.22
C LYS A 215 1.34 -25.40 5.83
N LEU A 216 1.65 -24.13 5.58
CA LEU A 216 1.45 -23.52 4.29
C LEU A 216 2.77 -23.29 3.53
N GLU A 217 3.91 -23.62 4.13
CA GLU A 217 5.25 -23.50 3.53
C GLU A 217 5.51 -22.11 2.90
N VAL A 218 5.04 -21.06 3.59
CA VAL A 218 5.28 -19.69 3.18
C VAL A 218 6.74 -19.34 3.47
N ASN A 219 7.40 -18.66 2.53
CA ASN A 219 8.81 -18.30 2.68
C ASN A 219 9.04 -16.99 3.43
N ILE A 220 8.04 -16.08 3.41
CA ILE A 220 8.18 -14.70 3.87
C ILE A 220 7.21 -14.45 5.02
N ILE A 221 7.75 -14.08 6.18
CA ILE A 221 6.95 -13.55 7.29
C ILE A 221 7.25 -12.06 7.43
N GLU A 222 6.18 -11.25 7.41
CA GLU A 222 6.25 -9.81 7.66
C GLU A 222 5.76 -9.50 9.08
N ARG A 223 6.61 -8.89 9.90
CA ARG A 223 6.18 -8.32 11.18
C ARG A 223 5.53 -6.96 10.95
N LYS A 224 4.40 -6.72 11.60
CA LYS A 224 3.67 -5.47 11.54
C LYS A 224 3.81 -4.68 12.83
N TRP A 225 4.46 -3.51 12.75
CA TRP A 225 4.57 -2.56 13.85
C TRP A 225 3.67 -1.33 13.67
N GLY A 226 3.17 -1.11 12.46
CA GLY A 226 2.28 0.00 12.18
C GLY A 226 2.01 0.21 10.70
N GLN A 227 1.31 1.28 10.40
CA GLN A 227 1.02 1.77 9.05
C GLN A 227 0.82 3.28 9.10
N GLY A 228 0.75 3.95 7.92
CA GLY A 228 0.79 5.41 7.81
C GLY A 228 -0.25 6.17 8.64
N ALA A 229 -1.44 5.63 8.77
CA ALA A 229 -2.56 6.33 9.40
C ALA A 229 -3.08 5.65 10.67
N LYS A 230 -2.35 4.73 11.26
CA LYS A 230 -2.88 3.93 12.37
C LYS A 230 -1.80 3.54 13.37
N ALA A 231 -1.74 4.28 14.47
CA ALA A 231 -0.79 4.06 15.55
C ALA A 231 -1.41 3.36 16.78
N ILE A 232 -2.67 2.90 16.71
CA ILE A 232 -3.44 2.38 17.85
C ILE A 232 -3.86 0.91 17.70
N GLY A 233 -3.18 0.14 16.89
CA GLY A 233 -3.57 -1.23 16.58
C GLY A 233 -4.68 -1.32 15.54
N GLY A 234 -5.13 -2.52 15.24
CA GLY A 234 -6.17 -2.77 14.25
C GLY A 234 -7.57 -2.66 14.85
N GLU A 235 -8.45 -1.92 14.19
CA GLU A 235 -9.86 -1.80 14.55
C GLU A 235 -10.73 -2.30 13.40
N VAL A 236 -11.77 -3.05 13.72
CA VAL A 236 -12.76 -3.53 12.76
C VAL A 236 -14.15 -3.49 13.39
N ARG A 237 -15.13 -3.00 12.66
CA ARG A 237 -16.53 -3.08 13.05
C ARG A 237 -17.09 -4.47 12.74
N VAL A 238 -17.79 -5.04 13.72
CA VAL A 238 -18.42 -6.36 13.65
C VAL A 238 -19.92 -6.17 13.82
N ARG A 239 -20.70 -6.47 12.79
CA ARG A 239 -22.17 -6.26 12.74
C ARG A 239 -22.97 -7.51 13.09
N ASP A 240 -22.31 -8.53 13.55
CA ASP A 240 -22.91 -9.81 13.91
C ASP A 240 -22.53 -10.17 15.33
N LEU A 241 -23.53 -10.53 16.16
CA LEU A 241 -23.35 -10.83 17.58
C LEU A 241 -22.55 -12.12 17.80
N ASP A 242 -22.87 -13.18 17.05
CA ASP A 242 -22.19 -14.47 17.21
C ASP A 242 -20.73 -14.36 16.83
N ARG A 243 -20.45 -13.59 15.79
CA ARG A 243 -19.07 -13.27 15.37
C ARG A 243 -18.35 -12.44 16.44
N ALA A 244 -19.01 -11.48 17.07
CA ALA A 244 -18.44 -10.68 18.16
C ALA A 244 -18.09 -11.56 19.37
N ILE A 245 -18.98 -12.47 19.77
CA ILE A 245 -18.75 -13.44 20.84
C ILE A 245 -17.59 -14.38 20.47
N MET A 246 -17.57 -14.92 19.25
CA MET A 246 -16.50 -15.78 18.77
C MET A 246 -15.13 -15.08 18.86
N LEU A 247 -15.04 -13.82 18.43
CA LEU A 247 -13.80 -13.05 18.47
C LEU A 247 -13.35 -12.77 19.90
N LYS A 248 -14.25 -12.46 20.82
CA LYS A 248 -13.94 -12.33 22.25
C LYS A 248 -13.39 -13.64 22.81
N LYS A 249 -14.01 -14.78 22.50
CA LYS A 249 -13.53 -16.11 22.91
C LYS A 249 -12.14 -16.44 22.35
N ARG A 250 -11.79 -15.92 21.16
CA ARG A 250 -10.42 -15.99 20.61
C ARG A 250 -9.45 -15.01 21.26
N GLY A 251 -9.92 -14.23 22.24
CA GLY A 251 -9.13 -13.31 23.05
C GLY A 251 -8.90 -11.94 22.41
N TYR A 252 -9.64 -11.55 21.38
CA TYR A 252 -9.69 -10.17 20.93
C TYR A 252 -10.41 -9.27 21.94
N ILE A 253 -10.09 -7.99 21.91
CA ILE A 253 -10.83 -6.98 22.67
C ILE A 253 -12.05 -6.59 21.84
N VAL A 254 -13.25 -6.83 22.37
CA VAL A 254 -14.51 -6.49 21.69
C VAL A 254 -15.34 -5.59 22.60
N ILE A 255 -15.77 -4.45 22.07
CA ILE A 255 -16.47 -3.40 22.80
C ILE A 255 -17.75 -3.01 22.03
N PRO A 256 -18.90 -2.87 22.72
CA PRO A 256 -19.15 -3.25 24.10
C PRO A 256 -19.04 -4.76 24.29
N ASP A 257 -19.08 -5.26 25.53
CA ASP A 257 -18.91 -6.69 25.81
C ASP A 257 -20.03 -7.53 25.18
N PRO A 258 -19.75 -8.38 24.17
CA PRO A 258 -20.80 -9.14 23.47
C PRO A 258 -21.36 -10.32 24.29
N GLU A 259 -20.77 -10.65 25.45
CA GLU A 259 -21.29 -11.70 26.33
C GLU A 259 -22.17 -11.13 27.45
N ASP A 260 -22.23 -9.81 27.64
CA ASP A 260 -23.13 -9.17 28.59
C ASP A 260 -24.59 -9.24 28.09
N PRO A 261 -25.51 -9.81 28.88
CA PRO A 261 -26.91 -9.95 28.49
C PRO A 261 -27.61 -8.62 28.16
N THR A 262 -27.26 -7.54 28.87
CA THR A 262 -27.79 -6.19 28.62
C THR A 262 -27.35 -5.65 27.28
N VAL A 263 -26.09 -5.85 26.95
CA VAL A 263 -25.48 -5.48 25.66
C VAL A 263 -26.14 -6.28 24.52
N GLN A 264 -26.34 -7.58 24.72
CA GLN A 264 -26.99 -8.42 23.72
C GLN A 264 -28.44 -7.97 23.44
N GLN A 265 -29.18 -7.61 24.50
CA GLN A 265 -30.56 -7.10 24.38
C GLN A 265 -30.56 -5.77 23.63
N ALA A 266 -29.70 -4.83 24.01
CA ALA A 266 -29.59 -3.53 23.33
C ALA A 266 -29.21 -3.68 21.84
N PHE A 267 -28.32 -4.64 21.50
CA PHE A 267 -27.98 -4.94 20.11
C PHE A 267 -29.18 -5.48 19.33
N LYS A 268 -29.95 -6.44 19.91
CA LYS A 268 -31.14 -7.02 19.28
C LYS A 268 -32.26 -5.97 19.08
N GLU A 269 -32.38 -5.01 19.98
CA GLU A 269 -33.30 -3.88 19.89
C GLU A 269 -32.82 -2.77 18.93
N GLY A 270 -31.59 -2.89 18.37
CA GLY A 270 -31.08 -1.93 17.42
C GLY A 270 -30.60 -0.61 18.03
N VAL A 271 -30.38 -0.56 19.35
CA VAL A 271 -29.83 0.61 20.06
C VAL A 271 -28.42 0.97 19.50
N PHE A 272 -27.64 -0.04 19.15
CA PHE A 272 -26.42 0.12 18.38
C PHE A 272 -26.31 -0.99 17.31
N LYS A 273 -25.51 -0.74 16.25
CA LYS A 273 -25.49 -1.57 15.04
C LYS A 273 -24.22 -2.40 14.84
N SER A 274 -23.20 -2.18 15.64
CA SER A 274 -21.93 -2.90 15.51
C SER A 274 -21.12 -2.86 16.79
N PHE A 275 -20.39 -3.94 17.02
CA PHE A 275 -19.31 -4.02 17.98
C PHE A 275 -18.01 -3.50 17.35
N GLU A 276 -17.07 -3.07 18.17
CA GLU A 276 -15.69 -2.75 17.75
C GLU A 276 -14.74 -3.84 18.23
N ARG A 277 -14.04 -4.46 17.29
CA ARG A 277 -12.97 -5.39 17.60
C ARG A 277 -11.62 -4.65 17.51
N HIS A 278 -10.87 -4.64 18.58
CA HIS A 278 -9.55 -4.02 18.67
C HIS A 278 -8.44 -5.08 18.74
N SER A 279 -7.33 -4.79 18.06
CA SER A 279 -6.07 -5.51 18.25
C SER A 279 -5.19 -4.77 19.24
N ARG A 280 -4.40 -5.50 20.00
CA ARG A 280 -3.41 -4.92 20.90
C ARG A 280 -2.33 -4.18 20.13
N VAL A 281 -1.80 -3.13 20.75
CA VAL A 281 -0.62 -2.40 20.25
C VAL A 281 0.62 -3.15 20.68
N GLY A 282 1.56 -3.35 19.76
CA GLY A 282 2.89 -3.87 20.09
C GLY A 282 3.70 -2.80 20.84
N ILE A 283 4.51 -3.26 21.79
CA ILE A 283 5.48 -2.41 22.51
C ILE A 283 6.88 -2.95 22.19
N PRO A 284 7.47 -2.57 21.03
CA PRO A 284 8.75 -3.10 20.62
C PRO A 284 9.87 -2.62 21.57
N LYS A 285 10.73 -3.56 21.96
CA LYS A 285 11.97 -3.30 22.68
C LYS A 285 13.11 -3.91 21.88
N GLU A 286 14.23 -3.22 21.76
CA GLU A 286 15.35 -3.60 20.92
C GLU A 286 15.73 -5.09 21.03
N LYS A 287 16.08 -5.53 22.24
CA LYS A 287 16.47 -6.91 22.49
C LYS A 287 15.40 -7.93 22.06
N ASN A 288 14.15 -7.68 22.46
CA ASN A 288 13.05 -8.62 22.19
C ASN A 288 12.74 -8.72 20.69
N MET A 289 12.98 -7.64 19.93
CA MET A 289 12.72 -7.63 18.49
C MET A 289 13.79 -8.37 17.71
N VAL A 290 15.05 -8.24 18.10
CA VAL A 290 16.14 -9.02 17.48
C VAL A 290 15.93 -10.51 17.76
N GLU A 291 15.62 -10.87 19.01
CA GLU A 291 15.33 -12.25 19.41
C GLU A 291 14.11 -12.84 18.66
N ASP A 292 13.05 -12.05 18.45
CA ASP A 292 11.86 -12.47 17.68
C ASP A 292 12.19 -12.76 16.20
N ILE A 293 13.00 -11.92 15.57
CA ILE A 293 13.42 -12.14 14.19
C ILE A 293 14.30 -13.38 14.05
N GLU A 294 15.22 -13.58 15.00
CA GLU A 294 16.05 -14.80 15.05
C GLU A 294 15.19 -16.06 15.29
N TRP A 295 14.20 -15.94 16.15
CA TRP A 295 13.24 -17.01 16.40
C TRP A 295 12.45 -17.37 15.14
N LEU A 296 11.95 -16.39 14.37
CA LEU A 296 11.28 -16.64 13.10
C LEU A 296 12.14 -17.43 12.11
N ARG A 297 13.42 -17.09 12.02
CA ARG A 297 14.36 -17.83 11.15
C ARG A 297 14.53 -19.29 11.63
N LYS A 298 14.59 -19.50 12.94
CA LYS A 298 14.60 -20.86 13.52
C LYS A 298 13.31 -21.64 13.27
N GLN A 299 12.17 -20.94 13.10
CA GLN A 299 10.90 -21.56 12.68
C GLN A 299 10.84 -21.86 11.18
N GLY A 300 11.83 -21.49 10.39
CA GLY A 300 11.93 -21.78 8.96
C GLY A 300 11.62 -20.60 8.01
N ALA A 301 11.47 -19.38 8.54
CA ALA A 301 11.31 -18.20 7.68
C ALA A 301 12.60 -17.97 6.87
N LYS A 302 12.49 -18.03 5.53
CA LYS A 302 13.62 -17.75 4.63
C LYS A 302 13.87 -16.25 4.51
N HIS A 303 12.80 -15.48 4.52
CA HIS A 303 12.84 -14.02 4.48
C HIS A 303 11.98 -13.46 5.62
N VAL A 304 12.56 -12.54 6.37
CA VAL A 304 11.83 -11.79 7.40
C VAL A 304 11.83 -10.33 7.01
N THR A 305 10.63 -9.77 6.91
CA THR A 305 10.42 -8.37 6.59
C THR A 305 9.69 -7.67 7.74
N LEU A 306 9.75 -6.35 7.77
CA LEU A 306 9.11 -5.55 8.80
C LEU A 306 8.38 -4.37 8.17
N LYS A 307 7.11 -4.18 8.49
CA LYS A 307 6.33 -3.00 8.12
C LYS A 307 6.08 -2.11 9.32
N THR A 308 6.36 -0.82 9.16
CA THR A 308 6.13 0.21 10.19
C THR A 308 5.41 1.42 9.60
N GLY A 309 4.94 2.32 10.48
CA GLY A 309 4.33 3.59 10.10
C GLY A 309 5.33 4.74 10.08
N ALA A 310 4.82 5.91 9.79
CA ALA A 310 5.56 7.16 9.71
C ALA A 310 5.63 7.84 11.08
N TYR A 311 6.27 7.21 12.02
CA TYR A 311 6.41 7.71 13.38
C TYR A 311 7.45 8.84 13.49
N ARG A 312 7.72 9.31 14.71
CA ARG A 312 8.73 10.32 14.99
C ARG A 312 10.08 9.97 14.37
N PRO A 313 10.89 10.95 13.93
CA PRO A 313 12.21 10.68 13.35
C PRO A 313 13.12 9.81 14.21
N SER A 314 13.04 9.95 15.54
CA SER A 314 13.77 9.07 16.46
C SER A 314 13.28 7.63 16.45
N ALA A 315 11.97 7.39 16.27
CA ALA A 315 11.41 6.05 16.12
C ALA A 315 11.79 5.44 14.76
N VAL A 316 11.86 6.24 13.70
CA VAL A 316 12.39 5.82 12.39
C VAL A 316 13.84 5.37 12.54
N ALA A 317 14.68 6.16 13.19
CA ALA A 317 16.09 5.81 13.43
C ALA A 317 16.22 4.55 14.29
N TYR A 318 15.40 4.40 15.32
CA TYR A 318 15.37 3.22 16.17
C TYR A 318 14.96 1.95 15.39
N THR A 319 13.93 2.06 14.54
CA THR A 319 13.50 0.96 13.66
C THR A 319 14.60 0.56 12.68
N MET A 320 15.27 1.54 12.07
CA MET A 320 16.41 1.30 11.18
C MET A 320 17.58 0.61 11.91
N LYS A 321 17.84 0.99 13.16
CA LYS A 321 18.86 0.34 14.00
C LYS A 321 18.51 -1.13 14.24
N ILE A 322 17.30 -1.43 14.70
CA ILE A 322 16.83 -2.80 14.94
C ILE A 322 16.89 -3.63 13.67
N ALA A 323 16.39 -3.08 12.55
CA ALA A 323 16.40 -3.76 11.26
C ALA A 323 17.83 -4.10 10.79
N SER A 324 18.77 -3.20 11.06
CA SER A 324 20.20 -3.41 10.80
C SER A 324 20.79 -4.51 11.65
N GLU A 325 20.54 -4.51 12.96
CA GLU A 325 21.07 -5.49 13.92
C GLU A 325 20.48 -6.88 13.70
N ALA A 326 19.16 -6.96 13.49
CA ALA A 326 18.46 -8.19 13.20
C ALA A 326 18.65 -8.69 11.75
N LYS A 327 19.34 -7.93 10.89
CA LYS A 327 19.56 -8.23 9.47
C LYS A 327 18.26 -8.58 8.75
N ILE A 328 17.23 -7.75 8.95
CA ILE A 328 15.93 -7.91 8.28
C ILE A 328 16.13 -7.79 6.77
N ASN A 329 15.46 -8.64 5.98
CA ASN A 329 15.63 -8.70 4.54
C ASN A 329 15.10 -7.42 3.84
N ALA A 330 13.90 -6.95 4.23
CA ALA A 330 13.35 -5.68 3.73
C ALA A 330 12.55 -4.97 4.81
N LEU A 331 12.60 -3.63 4.80
CA LEU A 331 11.93 -2.77 5.77
C LEU A 331 10.99 -1.80 5.03
N TYR A 332 9.71 -1.82 5.40
CA TYR A 332 8.66 -1.02 4.76
C TYR A 332 8.27 0.16 5.65
N PHE A 333 8.35 1.37 5.09
CA PHE A 333 7.89 2.60 5.72
C PHE A 333 6.62 3.11 5.03
N ASP A 334 5.54 3.22 5.78
CA ASP A 334 4.23 3.65 5.28
C ASP A 334 3.95 5.09 5.73
N GLY A 335 4.07 6.04 4.81
CA GLY A 335 3.90 7.48 5.05
C GLY A 335 2.45 7.89 5.34
N ALA A 336 2.25 9.14 5.73
CA ALA A 336 0.92 9.69 6.08
C ALA A 336 -0.11 9.62 4.94
N GLY A 337 0.32 9.54 3.67
CA GLY A 337 -0.57 9.25 2.55
C GLY A 337 -1.17 7.84 2.56
N GLY A 338 -0.63 6.93 3.39
CA GLY A 338 -1.12 5.57 3.58
C GLY A 338 -2.22 5.48 4.63
N GLY A 339 -2.97 4.40 4.59
CA GLY A 339 -4.02 4.11 5.53
C GLY A 339 -5.10 3.23 4.92
N THR A 340 -6.16 2.98 5.68
CA THR A 340 -7.30 2.18 5.22
C THR A 340 -8.60 2.88 5.55
N GLY A 341 -9.72 2.51 4.88
CA GLY A 341 -11.05 3.00 5.21
C GLY A 341 -11.52 2.67 6.64
N MET A 342 -10.75 1.89 7.39
CA MET A 342 -10.97 1.58 8.80
C MET A 342 -10.08 2.43 9.73
N SER A 343 -9.29 3.36 9.19
CA SER A 343 -8.47 4.26 9.99
C SER A 343 -9.27 5.49 10.42
N PRO A 344 -9.13 5.96 11.68
CA PRO A 344 -9.72 7.22 12.09
C PRO A 344 -9.20 8.39 11.24
N VAL A 345 -10.11 9.23 10.74
CA VAL A 345 -9.77 10.38 9.88
C VAL A 345 -8.75 11.32 10.54
N PRO A 346 -8.90 11.67 11.84
CA PRO A 346 -7.92 12.52 12.52
C PRO A 346 -6.50 11.94 12.50
N MET A 347 -6.36 10.63 12.57
CA MET A 347 -5.04 9.99 12.49
C MET A 347 -4.46 10.02 11.08
N MET A 348 -5.31 9.95 10.04
CA MET A 348 -4.85 10.06 8.67
C MET A 348 -4.37 11.47 8.31
N ASP A 349 -5.03 12.49 8.87
CA ASP A 349 -4.76 13.89 8.51
C ASP A 349 -3.72 14.55 9.40
N GLU A 350 -3.76 14.28 10.72
CA GLU A 350 -3.03 15.07 11.72
C GLU A 350 -1.90 14.29 12.42
N MET A 351 -1.78 12.98 12.15
CA MET A 351 -0.71 12.16 12.71
C MET A 351 0.15 11.58 11.61
N SER A 352 1.40 11.36 11.91
CA SER A 352 2.37 10.71 11.01
C SER A 352 3.08 11.66 10.04
N ILE A 353 4.28 11.24 9.61
CA ILE A 353 5.12 12.02 8.70
C ILE A 353 4.68 11.77 7.26
N PRO A 354 4.45 12.83 6.44
CA PRO A 354 4.14 12.66 5.02
C PRO A 354 5.25 11.93 4.25
N THR A 355 4.87 11.20 3.20
CA THR A 355 5.72 10.19 2.54
C THR A 355 7.06 10.72 2.06
N VAL A 356 7.11 11.89 1.41
CA VAL A 356 8.38 12.47 0.92
C VAL A 356 9.29 12.89 2.07
N TYR A 357 8.74 13.53 3.10
CA TYR A 357 9.51 13.88 4.32
C TYR A 357 10.02 12.62 5.03
N LEU A 358 9.17 11.59 5.10
CA LEU A 358 9.56 10.32 5.72
C LEU A 358 10.71 9.67 4.97
N GLU A 359 10.64 9.62 3.64
CA GLU A 359 11.69 9.04 2.83
C GLU A 359 13.02 9.78 3.03
N ALA A 360 13.02 11.11 3.05
CA ALA A 360 14.22 11.90 3.34
C ALA A 360 14.86 11.53 4.69
N ILE A 361 14.04 11.31 5.74
CA ILE A 361 14.51 10.89 7.07
C ILE A 361 15.07 9.46 7.03
N VAL A 362 14.37 8.54 6.38
CA VAL A 362 14.78 7.14 6.24
C VAL A 362 16.12 7.05 5.50
N LEU A 363 16.27 7.79 4.41
CA LEU A 363 17.50 7.83 3.62
C LEU A 363 18.68 8.41 4.41
N LYS A 364 18.44 9.44 5.23
CA LYS A 364 19.46 9.94 6.15
C LYS A 364 19.91 8.86 7.14
N CYS A 365 18.96 8.09 7.70
CA CYS A 365 19.29 6.97 8.58
C CYS A 365 20.09 5.87 7.84
N ALA A 366 19.69 5.53 6.61
CA ALA A 366 20.37 4.53 5.78
C ALA A 366 21.83 4.96 5.49
N GLN A 367 22.04 6.22 5.12
CA GLN A 367 23.39 6.75 4.89
C GLN A 367 24.26 6.71 6.16
N ILE A 368 23.69 7.05 7.33
CA ILE A 368 24.42 6.97 8.61
C ILE A 368 24.84 5.53 8.92
N LEU A 369 23.92 4.56 8.75
CA LEU A 369 24.26 3.15 8.95
C LEU A 369 25.35 2.68 7.99
N LYS A 370 25.21 3.00 6.69
CA LYS A 370 26.20 2.65 5.67
C LYS A 370 27.57 3.25 5.99
N LYS A 371 27.62 4.55 6.34
CA LYS A 371 28.89 5.23 6.73
C LYS A 371 29.57 4.57 7.93
N LYS A 372 28.77 3.97 8.83
CA LYS A 372 29.28 3.21 10.00
C LYS A 372 29.61 1.74 9.68
N GLY A 373 29.55 1.32 8.41
CA GLY A 373 29.76 -0.07 8.00
C GLY A 373 28.68 -1.05 8.51
N ARG A 374 27.49 -0.53 8.85
CA ARG A 374 26.37 -1.33 9.33
C ARG A 374 25.53 -1.83 8.16
N TYR A 375 24.87 -2.97 8.37
CA TYR A 375 23.91 -3.50 7.41
C TYR A 375 22.74 -2.53 7.20
N VAL A 376 22.33 -2.32 5.95
CA VAL A 376 21.12 -1.59 5.58
C VAL A 376 20.18 -2.57 4.86
N PRO A 377 18.96 -2.80 5.38
CA PRO A 377 17.99 -3.64 4.68
C PRO A 377 17.54 -2.99 3.38
N ASP A 378 16.98 -3.78 2.46
CA ASP A 378 16.26 -3.20 1.33
C ASP A 378 15.08 -2.37 1.83
N LEU A 379 14.96 -1.15 1.33
CA LEU A 379 13.90 -0.23 1.76
C LEU A 379 12.74 -0.25 0.78
N ILE A 380 11.52 -0.20 1.31
CA ILE A 380 10.28 -0.12 0.55
C ILE A 380 9.48 1.07 1.08
N MET A 381 9.11 1.97 0.20
CA MET A 381 8.25 3.10 0.57
C MET A 381 6.79 2.79 0.26
N ALA A 382 5.91 3.21 1.14
CA ALA A 382 4.46 3.14 1.00
C ALA A 382 3.83 4.48 1.39
N GLY A 383 2.56 4.68 1.05
CA GLY A 383 1.83 5.89 1.42
C GLY A 383 1.52 6.79 0.23
N GLY A 384 0.50 6.42 -0.56
CA GLY A 384 -0.04 7.25 -1.63
C GLY A 384 0.51 7.00 -3.03
N PHE A 385 1.25 5.92 -3.25
CA PHE A 385 1.75 5.56 -4.58
C PHE A 385 0.65 5.01 -5.49
N ILE A 386 0.56 5.54 -6.73
CA ILE A 386 -0.45 5.16 -7.74
C ILE A 386 0.07 5.14 -9.17
N ASN A 387 1.25 5.71 -9.45
CA ASN A 387 1.76 5.82 -10.82
C ASN A 387 3.28 5.65 -10.91
N GLU A 388 3.76 5.46 -12.13
CA GLU A 388 5.16 5.21 -12.47
C GLU A 388 6.09 6.39 -12.17
N THR A 389 5.59 7.62 -12.22
CA THR A 389 6.43 8.80 -11.94
C THR A 389 6.81 8.86 -10.46
N GLN A 390 5.89 8.50 -9.57
CA GLN A 390 6.16 8.41 -8.14
C GLN A 390 7.16 7.28 -7.84
N ILE A 391 7.00 6.12 -8.51
CA ILE A 391 7.92 4.97 -8.37
C ILE A 391 9.33 5.38 -8.77
N PHE A 392 9.49 5.99 -9.97
CA PHE A 392 10.76 6.48 -10.45
C PHE A 392 11.42 7.42 -9.43
N LYS A 393 10.67 8.43 -8.98
CA LYS A 393 11.17 9.47 -8.07
C LYS A 393 11.62 8.91 -6.72
N ALA A 394 10.86 8.00 -6.12
CA ALA A 394 11.24 7.37 -4.86
C ALA A 394 12.52 6.53 -4.99
N ILE A 395 12.62 5.73 -6.03
CA ILE A 395 13.82 4.91 -6.25
C ILE A 395 15.04 5.80 -6.56
N ALA A 396 14.89 6.76 -7.47
CA ALA A 396 15.96 7.67 -7.86
C ALA A 396 16.46 8.52 -6.67
N MET A 397 15.54 9.08 -5.86
CA MET A 397 15.88 9.86 -4.67
C MET A 397 16.76 9.09 -3.70
N SER A 398 16.63 7.78 -3.66
CA SER A 398 17.33 6.90 -2.72
C SER A 398 18.71 6.45 -3.17
N ASN A 399 19.12 6.74 -4.41
CA ASN A 399 20.40 6.31 -4.95
C ASN A 399 21.43 7.45 -4.89
N PHE A 400 22.42 7.29 -4.05
CA PHE A 400 23.53 8.23 -3.83
C PHE A 400 24.81 7.84 -4.63
N GLY A 401 24.69 6.96 -5.61
CA GLY A 401 25.80 6.53 -6.48
C GLY A 401 26.18 5.05 -6.36
N ASP A 402 25.78 4.38 -5.28
CA ASP A 402 26.12 2.97 -5.01
C ASP A 402 24.89 2.03 -5.18
N GLY A 403 23.91 2.46 -5.95
CA GLY A 403 22.63 1.79 -6.11
C GLY A 403 21.55 2.29 -5.13
N PRO A 404 20.28 2.12 -5.47
CA PRO A 404 19.17 2.64 -4.67
C PRO A 404 19.00 1.85 -3.37
N PHE A 405 18.76 2.56 -2.27
CA PHE A 405 18.30 1.96 -1.01
C PHE A 405 16.83 1.51 -1.11
N VAL A 406 15.98 2.32 -1.73
CA VAL A 406 14.58 1.97 -2.01
C VAL A 406 14.54 1.09 -3.25
N LYS A 407 14.15 -0.17 -3.08
CA LYS A 407 14.13 -1.17 -4.16
C LYS A 407 12.79 -1.20 -4.89
N ALA A 408 11.72 -0.85 -4.21
CA ALA A 408 10.37 -0.89 -4.74
C ALA A 408 9.42 -0.04 -3.88
N VAL A 409 8.18 0.11 -4.33
CA VAL A 409 7.10 0.73 -3.55
C VAL A 409 6.01 -0.29 -3.22
N LEU A 410 5.31 -0.07 -2.11
CA LEU A 410 4.17 -0.88 -1.70
C LEU A 410 2.87 -0.13 -2.00
N MET A 411 2.01 -0.75 -2.80
CA MET A 411 0.70 -0.24 -3.17
C MET A 411 -0.42 -1.08 -2.56
N GLY A 412 -1.37 -0.45 -1.90
CA GLY A 412 -2.55 -1.13 -1.32
C GLY A 412 -3.83 -0.79 -2.08
N ARG A 413 -4.27 0.47 -2.03
CA ARG A 413 -5.56 0.91 -2.58
C ARG A 413 -5.66 0.82 -4.08
N SER A 414 -4.64 1.23 -4.83
CA SER A 414 -4.70 1.21 -6.29
C SER A 414 -4.84 -0.20 -6.87
N PRO A 415 -4.12 -1.24 -6.41
CA PRO A 415 -4.35 -2.61 -6.82
C PRO A 415 -5.76 -3.12 -6.50
N ILE A 416 -6.25 -2.90 -5.28
CA ILE A 416 -7.61 -3.35 -4.92
C ILE A 416 -8.69 -2.58 -5.70
N THR A 417 -8.47 -1.30 -6.01
CA THR A 417 -9.36 -0.51 -6.85
C THR A 417 -9.40 -1.06 -8.29
N ALA A 418 -8.25 -1.43 -8.85
CA ALA A 418 -8.20 -2.04 -10.18
C ALA A 418 -9.03 -3.33 -10.24
N VAL A 419 -8.88 -4.21 -9.25
CA VAL A 419 -9.65 -5.46 -9.12
C VAL A 419 -11.14 -5.20 -8.94
N MET A 420 -11.52 -4.30 -8.00
CA MET A 420 -12.94 -3.97 -7.76
C MET A 420 -13.62 -3.35 -8.98
N LYS A 421 -12.93 -2.47 -9.70
CA LYS A 421 -13.48 -1.87 -10.92
C LYS A 421 -13.61 -2.88 -12.05
N ALA A 422 -12.66 -3.79 -12.18
CA ALA A 422 -12.77 -4.89 -13.13
C ALA A 422 -13.99 -5.76 -12.87
N SER A 423 -14.21 -6.15 -11.60
CA SER A 423 -15.40 -6.90 -11.19
C SER A 423 -16.69 -6.16 -11.54
N TYR A 424 -16.76 -4.87 -11.24
CA TYR A 424 -17.93 -4.05 -11.52
C TYR A 424 -18.21 -3.90 -13.02
N PHE A 425 -17.21 -3.57 -13.83
CA PHE A 425 -17.40 -3.42 -15.28
C PHE A 425 -17.69 -4.74 -15.98
N LYS A 426 -17.10 -5.85 -15.52
CA LYS A 426 -17.46 -7.20 -15.95
C LYS A 426 -18.95 -7.46 -15.70
N GLN A 427 -19.45 -7.20 -14.49
CA GLN A 427 -20.86 -7.36 -14.17
C GLN A 427 -21.76 -6.51 -15.08
N LEU A 428 -21.43 -5.22 -15.29
CA LEU A 428 -22.18 -4.36 -16.21
C LEU A 428 -22.19 -4.90 -17.66
N ALA A 429 -21.11 -5.52 -18.11
CA ALA A 429 -21.04 -6.15 -19.41
C ALA A 429 -21.97 -7.38 -19.50
N GLU A 430 -21.93 -8.25 -18.51
CA GLU A 430 -22.79 -9.44 -18.38
C GLU A 430 -24.28 -9.07 -18.33
N GLU A 431 -24.61 -7.95 -17.68
CA GLU A 431 -25.98 -7.43 -17.56
C GLU A 431 -26.42 -6.56 -18.75
N GLY A 432 -25.54 -6.31 -19.75
CA GLY A 432 -25.83 -5.41 -20.87
C GLY A 432 -26.02 -3.94 -20.46
N LYS A 433 -25.47 -3.54 -19.30
CA LYS A 433 -25.63 -2.20 -18.69
C LYS A 433 -24.40 -1.30 -18.82
N LEU A 434 -23.42 -1.65 -19.63
CA LEU A 434 -22.27 -0.76 -19.87
C LEU A 434 -22.73 0.59 -20.42
N PRO A 435 -22.15 1.71 -19.93
CA PRO A 435 -22.41 3.02 -20.53
C PRO A 435 -22.10 2.99 -22.03
N LYS A 436 -23.00 3.52 -22.88
CA LYS A 436 -22.84 3.51 -24.33
C LYS A 436 -21.48 4.08 -24.76
N THR A 437 -21.08 5.21 -24.19
CA THR A 437 -19.78 5.85 -24.48
C THR A 437 -18.58 4.97 -24.16
N PHE A 438 -18.69 4.10 -23.14
CA PHE A 438 -17.66 3.12 -22.81
C PHE A 438 -17.66 1.99 -23.84
N ALA A 439 -18.83 1.41 -24.12
CA ALA A 439 -18.96 0.29 -25.05
C ALA A 439 -18.54 0.66 -26.48
N ASP A 440 -18.91 1.87 -26.95
CA ASP A 440 -18.51 2.40 -28.26
C ASP A 440 -16.98 2.58 -28.37
N ARG A 441 -16.31 2.95 -27.27
CA ARG A 441 -14.87 3.22 -27.26
C ARG A 441 -14.01 1.97 -27.02
N PHE A 442 -14.42 1.10 -26.11
CA PHE A 442 -13.58 0.00 -25.61
C PHE A 442 -14.16 -1.39 -25.90
N GLY A 443 -15.39 -1.46 -26.44
CA GLY A 443 -16.10 -2.71 -26.65
C GLY A 443 -17.04 -3.08 -25.49
N SER A 444 -17.90 -4.04 -25.77
CA SER A 444 -19.02 -4.44 -24.89
C SER A 444 -18.77 -5.72 -24.09
N THR A 445 -17.61 -6.36 -24.27
CA THR A 445 -17.27 -7.61 -23.57
C THR A 445 -15.90 -7.51 -22.91
N PRO A 446 -15.66 -8.25 -21.81
CA PRO A 446 -14.36 -8.24 -21.13
C PRO A 446 -13.18 -8.52 -22.05
N GLU A 447 -13.33 -9.45 -23.02
CA GLU A 447 -12.29 -9.77 -24.01
C GLU A 447 -11.87 -8.56 -24.86
N LYS A 448 -12.76 -7.58 -25.05
CA LYS A 448 -12.48 -6.40 -25.85
C LYS A 448 -11.85 -5.29 -25.06
N PHE A 449 -12.28 -5.09 -23.80
CA PHE A 449 -11.79 -3.94 -23.02
C PHE A 449 -10.63 -4.26 -22.07
N PHE A 450 -10.34 -5.53 -21.76
CA PHE A 450 -9.12 -5.92 -21.04
C PHE A 450 -7.98 -6.18 -22.01
N ILE A 451 -7.19 -5.17 -22.27
CA ILE A 451 -6.18 -5.15 -23.34
C ILE A 451 -5.10 -6.24 -23.24
N ALA A 452 -4.77 -6.72 -22.03
CA ALA A 452 -3.78 -7.79 -21.85
C ALA A 452 -4.36 -9.21 -22.04
N ALA A 453 -5.66 -9.35 -22.31
CA ALA A 453 -6.27 -10.67 -22.49
C ALA A 453 -5.67 -11.48 -23.64
N PRO A 454 -5.37 -10.93 -24.84
CA PRO A 454 -4.73 -11.67 -25.92
C PRO A 454 -3.37 -12.23 -25.54
N GLU A 455 -2.51 -11.42 -24.93
CA GLU A 455 -1.17 -11.81 -24.45
C GLU A 455 -1.27 -12.96 -23.43
N LEU A 456 -2.16 -12.83 -22.46
CA LEU A 456 -2.34 -13.86 -21.44
C LEU A 456 -2.96 -15.15 -22.02
N LYS A 457 -3.83 -15.04 -23.04
CA LYS A 457 -4.34 -16.21 -23.77
C LYS A 457 -3.23 -16.95 -24.51
N GLU A 458 -2.36 -16.23 -25.20
CA GLU A 458 -1.20 -16.81 -25.87
C GLU A 458 -0.29 -17.53 -24.88
N LYS A 459 0.03 -16.87 -23.76
CA LYS A 459 0.96 -17.38 -22.75
C LYS A 459 0.43 -18.59 -21.97
N TYR A 460 -0.86 -18.61 -21.63
CA TYR A 460 -1.44 -19.62 -20.75
C TYR A 460 -2.33 -20.64 -21.47
N GLY A 461 -2.66 -20.42 -22.74
CA GLY A 461 -3.50 -21.33 -23.54
C GLY A 461 -4.84 -21.63 -22.87
N GLU A 462 -5.18 -22.90 -22.74
CA GLU A 462 -6.42 -23.33 -22.09
C GLU A 462 -6.54 -22.91 -20.62
N ARG A 463 -5.42 -22.76 -19.92
CA ARG A 463 -5.42 -22.30 -18.52
C ARG A 463 -5.84 -20.84 -18.36
N PHE A 464 -5.90 -20.06 -19.45
CA PHE A 464 -6.43 -18.69 -19.39
C PHE A 464 -7.86 -18.65 -18.82
N LYS A 465 -8.66 -19.67 -19.05
CA LYS A 465 -10.03 -19.79 -18.52
C LYS A 465 -10.09 -19.79 -16.98
N GLU A 466 -8.98 -20.11 -16.33
CA GLU A 466 -8.85 -20.12 -14.87
C GLU A 466 -8.38 -18.76 -14.30
N ILE A 467 -8.06 -17.81 -15.15
CA ILE A 467 -7.66 -16.45 -14.76
C ILE A 467 -8.91 -15.57 -14.68
N PRO A 468 -9.28 -15.06 -13.50
CA PRO A 468 -10.40 -14.14 -13.40
C PRO A 468 -10.06 -12.82 -14.08
N TRP A 469 -11.07 -12.15 -14.66
CA TRP A 469 -10.88 -10.85 -15.30
C TRP A 469 -10.28 -9.78 -14.35
N GLU A 470 -10.58 -9.90 -13.08
CA GLU A 470 -9.99 -9.11 -12.01
C GLU A 470 -8.46 -9.30 -11.93
N GLY A 471 -7.98 -10.52 -12.15
CA GLY A 471 -6.54 -10.84 -12.23
C GLY A 471 -5.90 -10.28 -13.51
N VAL A 472 -6.62 -10.37 -14.64
CA VAL A 472 -6.19 -9.73 -15.91
C VAL A 472 -6.04 -8.23 -15.73
N ALA A 473 -7.00 -7.57 -15.06
CA ALA A 473 -6.96 -6.13 -14.82
C ALA A 473 -5.77 -5.72 -13.93
N LEU A 474 -5.49 -6.47 -12.87
CA LEU A 474 -4.34 -6.17 -12.01
C LEU A 474 -3.01 -6.37 -12.77
N TYR A 475 -2.90 -7.44 -13.56
CA TYR A 475 -1.75 -7.65 -14.44
C TYR A 475 -1.58 -6.47 -15.41
N THR A 476 -2.65 -6.06 -16.09
CA THR A 476 -2.66 -4.90 -17.00
C THR A 476 -2.19 -3.64 -16.27
N TYR A 477 -2.71 -3.38 -15.06
CA TYR A 477 -2.32 -2.20 -14.29
C TYR A 477 -0.85 -2.21 -13.90
N LEU A 478 -0.35 -3.31 -13.34
CA LEU A 478 1.02 -3.38 -12.83
C LEU A 478 2.06 -3.47 -13.95
N THR A 479 1.80 -4.29 -14.97
CA THR A 479 2.80 -4.66 -15.99
C THR A 479 2.72 -3.75 -17.21
N ASP A 480 1.51 -3.63 -17.79
CA ASP A 480 1.33 -2.90 -19.02
C ASP A 480 1.26 -1.38 -18.74
N ARG A 481 0.43 -0.93 -17.79
CA ARG A 481 0.32 0.52 -17.53
C ARG A 481 1.53 1.07 -16.76
N LEU A 482 1.85 0.52 -15.59
CA LEU A 482 2.93 1.05 -14.74
C LEU A 482 4.30 0.59 -15.24
N GLY A 483 4.43 -0.68 -15.60
CA GLY A 483 5.70 -1.24 -16.09
C GLY A 483 6.16 -0.58 -17.38
N VAL A 484 5.27 -0.45 -18.38
CA VAL A 484 5.60 0.22 -19.65
C VAL A 484 5.86 1.70 -19.44
N GLY A 485 5.04 2.39 -18.64
CA GLY A 485 5.28 3.80 -18.32
C GLY A 485 6.64 4.02 -17.65
N LEU A 486 7.01 3.14 -16.72
CA LEU A 486 8.33 3.20 -16.08
C LEU A 486 9.47 2.97 -17.09
N LYS A 487 9.33 2.01 -18.01
CA LYS A 487 10.30 1.80 -19.10
C LYS A 487 10.48 3.03 -19.97
N GLN A 488 9.39 3.72 -20.30
CA GLN A 488 9.44 4.96 -21.08
C GLN A 488 10.20 6.07 -20.33
N LEU A 489 9.96 6.24 -19.04
CA LEU A 489 10.68 7.21 -18.21
C LEU A 489 12.17 6.89 -18.12
N LEU A 490 12.53 5.63 -17.94
CA LEU A 490 13.91 5.16 -17.89
C LEU A 490 14.64 5.42 -19.23
N ALA A 491 14.03 5.01 -20.35
CA ALA A 491 14.61 5.27 -21.68
C ALA A 491 14.71 6.78 -21.99
N GLY A 492 13.70 7.57 -21.59
CA GLY A 492 13.75 9.03 -21.68
C GLY A 492 14.85 9.69 -20.84
N ASN A 493 15.22 9.05 -19.74
CA ASN A 493 16.36 9.42 -18.89
C ASN A 493 17.70 8.79 -19.40
N ARG A 494 17.69 8.06 -20.53
CA ARG A 494 18.84 7.37 -21.13
C ARG A 494 19.45 6.25 -20.26
N LYS A 495 18.61 5.58 -19.43
CA LYS A 495 19.01 4.48 -18.55
C LYS A 495 18.13 3.25 -18.81
N TRP A 496 18.72 2.14 -19.20
CA TRP A 496 18.01 0.91 -19.58
C TRP A 496 17.90 -0.12 -18.45
N LYS A 497 18.37 0.25 -17.25
CA LYS A 497 18.18 -0.59 -16.04
C LYS A 497 17.73 0.28 -14.87
N LEU A 498 16.77 -0.24 -14.11
CA LEU A 498 16.20 0.47 -12.96
C LEU A 498 17.26 0.88 -11.91
N GLU A 499 18.25 0.03 -11.67
CA GLU A 499 19.31 0.27 -10.69
C GLU A 499 20.21 1.47 -11.00
N LEU A 500 20.17 1.96 -12.24
CA LEU A 500 21.03 3.08 -12.70
C LEU A 500 20.43 4.45 -12.40
N ILE A 501 19.09 4.54 -12.15
CA ILE A 501 18.52 5.84 -11.82
C ILE A 501 19.02 6.31 -10.46
N ASN A 502 19.28 7.61 -10.35
CA ASN A 502 19.83 8.19 -9.14
C ASN A 502 19.33 9.63 -8.92
N ARG A 503 19.78 10.24 -7.85
CA ARG A 503 19.34 11.59 -7.41
C ARG A 503 19.56 12.67 -8.48
N ASN A 504 20.60 12.53 -9.31
CA ASN A 504 20.91 13.48 -10.37
C ASN A 504 19.92 13.40 -11.54
N ASP A 505 19.05 12.40 -11.57
CA ASP A 505 17.96 12.30 -12.55
C ASP A 505 16.71 13.09 -12.12
N LEU A 506 16.77 13.74 -10.97
CA LEU A 506 15.67 14.53 -10.42
C LEU A 506 16.06 15.99 -10.27
N MET A 507 15.07 16.87 -10.37
CA MET A 507 15.17 18.28 -9.99
C MET A 507 13.99 18.65 -9.09
N SER A 508 14.24 19.48 -8.09
CA SER A 508 13.19 20.05 -7.23
C SER A 508 12.51 21.23 -7.91
N LEU A 509 11.19 21.31 -7.84
CA LEU A 509 10.40 22.43 -8.37
C LEU A 509 10.01 23.47 -7.33
N SER A 510 10.46 23.29 -6.08
CA SER A 510 10.22 24.24 -4.99
C SER A 510 11.35 24.22 -3.97
N ASP A 511 11.57 25.35 -3.30
CA ASP A 511 12.59 25.49 -2.27
C ASP A 511 12.41 24.48 -1.12
N ILE A 512 11.16 24.17 -0.75
CA ILE A 512 10.88 23.19 0.29
C ILE A 512 11.33 21.79 -0.13
N ALA A 513 11.10 21.41 -1.38
CA ALA A 513 11.55 20.13 -1.91
C ALA A 513 13.07 20.04 -1.89
N ALA A 514 13.78 21.07 -2.37
CA ALA A 514 15.23 21.13 -2.35
C ALA A 514 15.78 21.08 -0.92
N LYS A 515 15.23 21.86 0.01
CA LYS A 515 15.65 21.90 1.40
C LYS A 515 15.46 20.58 2.13
N VAL A 516 14.35 19.90 1.90
CA VAL A 516 14.01 18.62 2.59
C VAL A 516 14.83 17.46 2.05
N THR A 517 15.00 17.38 0.73
CA THR A 517 15.60 16.22 0.08
C THR A 517 17.06 16.41 -0.32
N GLY A 518 17.52 17.65 -0.45
CA GLY A 518 18.83 17.97 -0.99
C GLY A 518 18.95 17.73 -2.49
N ILE A 519 17.82 17.59 -3.21
CA ILE A 519 17.78 17.55 -4.68
C ILE A 519 17.75 19.01 -5.15
N PRO A 520 18.67 19.43 -6.07
CA PRO A 520 18.81 20.83 -6.46
C PRO A 520 17.62 21.35 -7.27
N LEU A 521 17.46 22.69 -7.30
CA LEU A 521 16.53 23.38 -8.18
C LEU A 521 17.02 23.34 -9.64
N PRO A 522 16.15 23.51 -10.66
CA PRO A 522 16.53 23.35 -12.08
C PRO A 522 17.74 24.19 -12.53
N HIS A 523 17.91 25.39 -11.97
CA HIS A 523 19.02 26.28 -12.31
C HIS A 523 20.33 25.96 -11.57
N GLU A 524 20.28 25.05 -10.61
CA GLU A 524 21.45 24.58 -9.82
C GLU A 524 21.91 23.20 -10.30
N VAL A 525 21.05 22.48 -11.04
CA VAL A 525 21.35 21.15 -11.56
C VAL A 525 22.51 21.23 -12.55
N GLU A 526 23.52 20.36 -12.36
CA GLU A 526 24.66 20.21 -13.27
C GLU A 526 25.46 21.48 -13.54
N LYS A 527 25.39 22.50 -12.68
CA LYS A 527 26.06 23.79 -12.89
C LYS A 527 27.55 23.61 -13.23
N ASP A 528 28.27 22.82 -12.43
CA ASP A 528 29.70 22.56 -12.65
C ASP A 528 29.99 21.77 -13.93
N ALA A 529 29.04 20.94 -14.38
CA ALA A 529 29.13 20.21 -15.64
C ALA A 529 28.96 21.15 -16.84
N ILE A 530 27.98 22.07 -16.75
CA ILE A 530 27.75 23.09 -17.77
C ILE A 530 29.00 23.94 -17.98
N GLU A 531 29.61 24.43 -16.89
CA GLU A 531 30.82 25.22 -16.96
C GLU A 531 31.96 24.44 -17.64
N ARG A 532 32.20 23.20 -17.22
CA ARG A 532 33.27 22.34 -17.83
C ARG A 532 33.03 21.98 -19.29
N ILE A 533 31.80 21.89 -19.75
CA ILE A 533 31.49 21.57 -21.15
C ILE A 533 31.69 22.78 -22.05
N LEU A 534 31.49 23.99 -21.53
CA LEU A 534 31.61 25.22 -22.28
C LEU A 534 33.02 25.84 -22.24
N ASP A 535 33.89 25.43 -21.30
CA ASP A 535 35.31 25.74 -21.25
C ASP A 535 36.09 24.94 -22.31
#